data_6e837b003154e87187de61b325abfd49
#
_entry.id   6e837b003154e87187de61b325abfd49
#
_cell.length_a   1.000
_cell.length_b   1.000
_cell.length_c   1.000
_cell.angle_alpha   90.00
_cell.angle_beta   90.00
_cell.angle_gamma   90.00
#
_symmetry.space_group_name_H-M   'P 1'
#
loop_
_entity.id
_entity.type
_entity.pdbx_description
1 polymer ?
#
loop_
_entity_poly.entity_id
_entity_poly.type
_entity_poly.pdbx_seq_one_letter_code
_entity_poly.pdbx_strand_id
1 'polypeptide(L)'
;DIIRANAPALGFELDSHWIHRGGQDPVKFIKKYAGSIRLVHLKDYRIGEMPIPEGGVDFTSKEGMMKFMSNFTNIVQFAEVGEGTLDMPAIIQAGLEGGGEYFLVEQDDCYGRDPFDSLKISHDNLVKMGFGDWF
;
A
#
# COMPACT_ATOMS: atom_id res chain seq x y z
N ASP A 1 -9.72 -14.88 9.34
CA ASP A 1 -10.06 -16.27 9.69
C ASP A 1 -11.57 -16.46 9.94
N ILE A 2 -12.24 -15.57 10.69
CA ILE A 2 -13.67 -15.69 11.00
C ILE A 2 -14.53 -15.64 9.72
N ILE A 3 -14.29 -14.68 8.83
CA ILE A 3 -15.03 -14.55 7.57
C ILE A 3 -14.85 -15.80 6.72
N ARG A 4 -13.62 -16.27 6.54
CA ARG A 4 -13.32 -17.48 5.76
C ARG A 4 -14.04 -18.72 6.30
N ALA A 5 -14.10 -18.85 7.62
CA ALA A 5 -14.74 -20.00 8.27
C ALA A 5 -16.27 -19.97 8.17
N ASN A 6 -16.89 -18.79 8.14
CA ASN A 6 -18.34 -18.63 8.22
C ASN A 6 -19.01 -18.21 6.91
N ALA A 7 -18.22 -17.76 5.92
CA ALA A 7 -18.70 -17.33 4.61
C ALA A 7 -17.78 -17.86 3.48
N PRO A 8 -17.69 -19.18 3.27
CA PRO A 8 -16.73 -19.78 2.33
C PRO A 8 -16.98 -19.42 0.86
N ALA A 9 -18.16 -18.88 0.55
CA ALA A 9 -18.49 -18.42 -0.81
C ALA A 9 -17.96 -17.01 -1.12
N LEU A 10 -17.45 -16.28 -0.12
CA LEU A 10 -16.87 -14.96 -0.35
C LEU A 10 -15.43 -15.09 -0.85
N GLY A 11 -15.13 -14.40 -1.97
CA GLY A 11 -13.78 -14.09 -2.37
C GLY A 11 -13.25 -12.87 -1.61
N PHE A 12 -11.93 -12.82 -1.45
CA PHE A 12 -11.28 -11.67 -0.81
C PHE A 12 -10.71 -10.72 -1.86
N GLU A 13 -10.86 -9.44 -1.56
CA GLU A 13 -10.06 -8.37 -2.09
C GLU A 13 -9.01 -8.02 -1.04
N LEU A 14 -7.74 -8.09 -1.42
CA LEU A 14 -6.61 -7.87 -0.51
C LEU A 14 -5.86 -6.60 -0.91
N ASP A 15 -5.65 -5.72 0.05
CA ASP A 15 -4.91 -4.46 -0.13
C ASP A 15 -3.51 -4.59 0.46
N SER A 16 -2.50 -4.43 -0.39
CA SER A 16 -1.09 -4.59 0.00
C SER A 16 -0.63 -3.60 1.06
N HIS A 17 -1.07 -2.34 0.95
CA HIS A 17 -0.75 -1.30 1.92
C HIS A 17 -1.39 -1.56 3.29
N TRP A 18 -2.71 -1.80 3.32
CA TRP A 18 -3.43 -1.98 4.59
C TRP A 18 -3.04 -3.26 5.31
N ILE A 19 -2.70 -4.32 4.60
CA ILE A 19 -2.11 -5.53 5.20
C ILE A 19 -0.80 -5.18 5.91
N HIS A 20 0.09 -4.46 5.23
CA HIS A 20 1.39 -4.08 5.80
C HIS A 20 1.24 -3.09 6.97
N ARG A 21 0.36 -2.09 6.84
CA ARG A 21 0.02 -1.14 7.91
C ARG A 21 -0.65 -1.83 9.11
N GLY A 22 -1.35 -2.93 8.89
CA GLY A 22 -1.88 -3.79 9.93
C GLY A 22 -0.84 -4.71 10.59
N GLY A 23 0.45 -4.54 10.25
CA GLY A 23 1.56 -5.29 10.86
C GLY A 23 1.74 -6.69 10.31
N GLN A 24 1.20 -6.98 9.13
CA GLN A 24 1.38 -8.26 8.45
C GLN A 24 2.27 -8.10 7.21
N ASP A 25 3.03 -9.13 6.89
CA ASP A 25 3.74 -9.24 5.62
C ASP A 25 2.74 -9.56 4.50
N PRO A 26 2.60 -8.70 3.46
CA PRO A 26 1.60 -8.90 2.42
C PRO A 26 1.75 -10.22 1.67
N VAL A 27 2.98 -10.64 1.36
CA VAL A 27 3.25 -11.89 0.65
C VAL A 27 2.81 -13.09 1.47
N LYS A 28 3.16 -13.12 2.76
CA LYS A 28 2.73 -14.20 3.67
C LYS A 28 1.23 -14.21 3.88
N PHE A 29 0.63 -13.03 3.98
CA PHE A 29 -0.81 -12.89 4.15
C PHE A 29 -1.57 -13.41 2.92
N ILE A 30 -1.14 -13.01 1.72
CA ILE A 30 -1.70 -13.49 0.45
C ILE A 30 -1.61 -15.02 0.38
N LYS A 31 -0.43 -15.60 0.64
CA LYS A 31 -0.23 -17.06 0.64
C LYS A 31 -1.13 -17.79 1.64
N LYS A 32 -1.39 -17.19 2.81
CA LYS A 32 -2.32 -17.74 3.82
C LYS A 32 -3.76 -17.87 3.29
N TYR A 33 -4.19 -16.95 2.43
CA TYR A 33 -5.55 -16.90 1.91
C TYR A 33 -5.65 -17.38 0.45
N ALA A 34 -4.63 -18.05 -0.07
CA ALA A 34 -4.63 -18.64 -1.41
C ALA A 34 -5.89 -19.48 -1.66
N GLY A 35 -6.44 -19.38 -2.87
CA GLY A 35 -7.69 -20.02 -3.27
C GLY A 35 -8.97 -19.30 -2.82
N SER A 36 -8.84 -18.22 -2.03
CA SER A 36 -9.98 -17.37 -1.65
C SER A 36 -9.83 -15.93 -2.15
N ILE A 37 -8.76 -15.64 -2.88
CA ILE A 37 -8.42 -14.30 -3.37
C ILE A 37 -9.01 -14.14 -4.77
N ARG A 38 -9.65 -13.00 -5.02
CA ARG A 38 -10.15 -12.62 -6.35
C ARG A 38 -9.47 -11.35 -6.86
N LEU A 39 -9.27 -10.37 -5.97
CA LEU A 39 -8.71 -9.07 -6.30
C LEU A 39 -7.55 -8.74 -5.36
N VAL A 40 -6.57 -8.02 -5.90
CA VAL A 40 -5.45 -7.46 -5.13
C VAL A 40 -5.32 -5.98 -5.49
N HIS A 41 -5.43 -5.11 -4.49
CA HIS A 41 -5.05 -3.71 -4.64
C HIS A 41 -3.54 -3.58 -4.57
N LEU A 42 -2.96 -3.10 -5.66
CA LEU A 42 -1.56 -2.71 -5.75
C LEU A 42 -1.46 -1.27 -5.22
N LYS A 43 -1.31 -1.16 -3.92
CA LYS A 43 -1.24 0.10 -3.20
C LYS A 43 0.08 0.17 -2.45
N ASP A 44 0.93 1.09 -2.87
CA ASP A 44 2.24 1.29 -2.29
C ASP A 44 2.27 2.49 -1.34
N TYR A 45 3.31 2.61 -0.55
CA TYR A 45 3.53 3.75 0.32
C TYR A 45 5.00 3.95 0.63
N ARG A 46 5.35 5.17 1.01
CA ARG A 46 6.70 5.53 1.45
C ARG A 46 6.67 6.21 2.80
N ILE A 47 7.80 6.21 3.48
CA ILE A 47 8.04 7.04 4.65
C ILE A 47 8.71 8.31 4.16
N GLY A 48 8.01 9.43 4.27
CA GLY A 48 8.53 10.75 3.95
C GLY A 48 9.41 11.31 5.05
N GLU A 49 9.99 12.47 4.80
CA GLU A 49 10.76 13.19 5.81
C GLU A 49 9.83 13.80 6.86
N MET A 50 10.24 13.73 8.12
CA MET A 50 9.52 14.36 9.20
C MET A 50 9.96 15.82 9.32
N PRO A 51 9.06 16.81 9.12
CA PRO A 51 9.41 18.21 9.26
C PRO A 51 9.68 18.53 10.74
N ILE A 52 10.93 18.87 11.03
CA ILE A 52 11.34 19.36 12.35
C ILE A 52 11.33 20.89 12.30
N PRO A 53 10.55 21.60 13.16
CA PRO A 53 10.51 23.05 13.19
C PRO A 53 11.88 23.65 13.53
N GLU A 54 12.17 24.84 12.99
CA GLU A 54 13.30 25.63 13.50
C GLU A 54 13.11 25.87 15.01
N GLY A 55 14.14 25.56 15.80
CA GLY A 55 14.06 25.59 17.26
C GLY A 55 13.65 24.28 17.93
N GLY A 56 13.37 23.24 17.14
CA GLY A 56 13.05 21.90 17.65
C GLY A 56 11.57 21.70 18.00
N VAL A 57 11.27 20.61 18.67
CA VAL A 57 9.91 20.24 19.08
C VAL A 57 9.72 20.61 20.55
N ASP A 58 8.68 21.40 20.85
CA ASP A 58 8.30 21.67 22.24
C ASP A 58 7.47 20.50 22.80
N PHE A 59 8.11 19.61 23.52
CA PHE A 59 7.46 18.50 24.22
C PHE A 59 6.87 18.91 25.59
N THR A 60 7.03 20.18 26.01
CA THR A 60 6.53 20.66 27.31
C THR A 60 5.09 21.18 27.21
N SER A 61 4.63 21.53 26.01
CA SER A 61 3.26 21.99 25.76
C SER A 61 2.41 20.91 25.05
N LYS A 62 1.11 20.94 25.35
CA LYS A 62 0.14 20.06 24.66
C LYS A 62 0.09 20.34 23.15
N GLU A 63 0.21 21.61 22.76
CA GLU A 63 0.20 22.03 21.35
C GLU A 63 1.42 21.49 20.60
N GLY A 64 2.62 21.63 21.17
CA GLY A 64 3.84 21.08 20.59
C GLY A 64 3.81 19.57 20.45
N MET A 65 3.28 18.86 21.47
CA MET A 65 3.08 17.42 21.42
C MET A 65 2.09 17.02 20.31
N MET A 66 0.95 17.70 20.21
CA MET A 66 -0.05 17.40 19.16
C MET A 66 0.50 17.66 17.77
N LYS A 67 1.27 18.75 17.57
CA LYS A 67 1.92 19.05 16.30
C LYS A 67 2.96 18.00 15.92
N PHE A 68 3.77 17.56 16.89
CA PHE A 68 4.73 16.48 16.69
C PHE A 68 4.02 15.19 16.27
N MET A 69 2.98 14.79 16.99
CA MET A 69 2.22 13.57 16.69
C MET A 69 1.56 13.65 15.31
N SER A 70 1.01 14.80 14.93
CA SER A 70 0.44 15.01 13.60
C SER A 70 1.51 14.88 12.52
N ASN A 71 2.67 15.51 12.68
CA ASN A 71 3.77 15.38 11.75
C ASN A 71 4.25 13.93 11.64
N PHE A 72 4.37 13.24 12.77
CA PHE A 72 4.80 11.84 12.82
C PHE A 72 3.83 10.89 12.10
N THR A 73 2.51 11.13 12.17
CA THR A 73 1.53 10.34 11.43
C THR A 73 1.52 10.66 9.94
N ASN A 74 1.78 11.91 9.57
CA ASN A 74 1.71 12.38 8.19
C ASN A 74 2.97 12.04 7.35
N ILE A 75 4.02 11.49 7.96
CA ILE A 75 5.21 11.02 7.21
C ILE A 75 4.92 9.78 6.36
N VAL A 76 3.87 9.04 6.68
CA VAL A 76 3.45 7.90 5.87
C VAL A 76 2.60 8.41 4.72
N GLN A 77 3.11 8.30 3.52
CA GLN A 77 2.48 8.81 2.31
C GLN A 77 2.20 7.67 1.34
N PHE A 78 1.06 7.70 0.67
CA PHE A 78 0.83 6.83 -0.48
C PHE A 78 1.89 7.09 -1.55
N ALA A 79 2.24 6.07 -2.28
CA ALA A 79 3.20 6.16 -3.36
C ALA A 79 2.67 5.44 -4.59
N GLU A 80 3.07 5.88 -5.74
CA GLU A 80 2.84 5.18 -6.98
C GLU A 80 3.47 3.78 -6.89
N VAL A 81 2.85 2.80 -7.52
CA VAL A 81 3.32 1.41 -7.50
C VAL A 81 4.79 1.35 -7.93
N GLY A 82 5.64 0.83 -7.03
CA GLY A 82 7.08 0.73 -7.24
C GLY A 82 7.89 1.96 -6.81
N GLU A 83 7.25 3.05 -6.36
CA GLU A 83 7.93 4.22 -5.79
C GLU A 83 7.94 4.19 -4.24
N GLY A 84 7.35 3.16 -3.67
CA GLY A 84 7.22 2.99 -2.22
C GLY A 84 8.19 1.95 -1.64
N THR A 85 7.76 1.34 -0.55
CA THR A 85 8.57 0.41 0.25
C THR A 85 8.17 -1.05 0.11
N LEU A 86 7.04 -1.34 -0.55
CA LEU A 86 6.54 -2.69 -0.70
C LEU A 86 7.22 -3.42 -1.87
N ASP A 87 7.51 -4.70 -1.69
CA ASP A 87 8.01 -5.57 -2.77
C ASP A 87 6.85 -5.94 -3.71
N MET A 88 6.51 -5.00 -4.61
CA MET A 88 5.39 -5.18 -5.53
C MET A 88 5.53 -6.40 -6.44
N PRO A 89 6.70 -6.71 -7.02
CA PRO A 89 6.87 -7.95 -7.78
C PRO A 89 6.53 -9.20 -6.98
N ALA A 90 7.00 -9.30 -5.73
CA ALA A 90 6.71 -10.45 -4.88
C ALA A 90 5.22 -10.52 -4.47
N ILE A 91 4.58 -9.37 -4.25
CA ILE A 91 3.15 -9.27 -3.93
C ILE A 91 2.31 -9.73 -5.12
N ILE A 92 2.61 -9.24 -6.33
CA ILE A 92 1.93 -9.63 -7.56
C ILE A 92 2.08 -11.14 -7.80
N GLN A 93 3.30 -11.64 -7.71
CA GLN A 93 3.56 -13.07 -7.89
C GLN A 93 2.79 -13.93 -6.88
N ALA A 94 2.78 -13.54 -5.60
CA ALA A 94 2.01 -14.25 -4.59
C ALA A 94 0.50 -14.17 -4.85
N GLY A 95 0.01 -13.03 -5.35
CA GLY A 95 -1.38 -12.86 -5.76
C GLY A 95 -1.78 -13.80 -6.88
N LEU A 96 -0.96 -13.90 -7.93
CA LEU A 96 -1.17 -14.84 -9.05
C LEU A 96 -1.19 -16.29 -8.56
N GLU A 97 -0.19 -16.69 -7.79
CA GLU A 97 -0.10 -18.04 -7.20
C GLU A 97 -1.29 -18.33 -6.27
N GLY A 98 -1.81 -17.30 -5.61
CA GLY A 98 -2.96 -17.37 -4.70
C GLY A 98 -4.32 -17.44 -5.37
N GLY A 99 -4.40 -17.28 -6.72
CA GLY A 99 -5.63 -17.30 -7.50
C GLY A 99 -6.27 -15.93 -7.72
N GLY A 100 -5.51 -14.85 -7.52
CA GLY A 100 -5.93 -13.48 -7.86
C GLY A 100 -6.19 -13.34 -9.36
N GLU A 101 -7.37 -12.85 -9.72
CA GLU A 101 -7.80 -12.67 -11.11
C GLU A 101 -7.61 -11.24 -11.60
N TYR A 102 -7.68 -10.27 -10.67
CA TYR A 102 -7.60 -8.85 -10.98
C TYR A 102 -6.62 -8.16 -10.03
N PHE A 103 -5.79 -7.29 -10.60
CA PHE A 103 -4.83 -6.46 -9.88
C PHE A 103 -5.13 -5.01 -10.20
N LEU A 104 -5.50 -4.24 -9.18
CA LEU A 104 -5.99 -2.88 -9.33
C LEU A 104 -4.99 -1.91 -8.72
N VAL A 105 -4.47 -0.99 -9.54
CA VAL A 105 -3.65 0.14 -9.04
C VAL A 105 -4.56 1.08 -8.26
N GLU A 106 -4.23 1.37 -7.02
CA GLU A 106 -4.97 2.30 -6.17
C GLU A 106 -4.05 3.37 -5.60
N GLN A 107 -4.50 4.62 -5.68
CA GLN A 107 -3.80 5.81 -5.19
C GLN A 107 -4.80 6.74 -4.52
N ASP A 108 -4.79 6.80 -3.17
CA ASP A 108 -5.78 7.60 -2.42
C ASP A 108 -5.45 9.10 -2.42
N ASP A 109 -4.16 9.46 -2.49
CA ASP A 109 -3.69 10.84 -2.52
C ASP A 109 -2.47 10.96 -3.42
N CYS A 110 -2.50 11.92 -4.32
CA CYS A 110 -1.41 12.21 -5.25
C CYS A 110 -0.50 13.37 -4.77
N TYR A 111 -0.77 13.95 -3.59
CA TYR A 111 0.00 15.04 -2.99
C TYR A 111 0.27 16.22 -3.93
N GLY A 112 -0.77 16.61 -4.69
CA GLY A 112 -0.73 17.72 -5.63
C GLY A 112 -0.19 17.37 -7.03
N ARG A 113 0.21 16.12 -7.28
CA ARG A 113 0.49 15.64 -8.63
C ARG A 113 -0.83 15.40 -9.38
N ASP A 114 -0.82 15.56 -10.70
CA ASP A 114 -1.96 15.17 -11.53
C ASP A 114 -2.23 13.67 -11.39
N PRO A 115 -3.48 13.23 -11.16
CA PRO A 115 -3.79 11.80 -10.99
C PRO A 115 -3.41 10.92 -12.19
N PHE A 116 -3.48 11.45 -13.42
CA PHE A 116 -3.07 10.71 -14.60
C PHE A 116 -1.56 10.55 -14.69
N ASP A 117 -0.79 11.55 -14.21
CA ASP A 117 0.66 11.43 -14.11
C ASP A 117 1.04 10.37 -13.05
N SER A 118 0.35 10.33 -11.91
CA SER A 118 0.53 9.27 -10.89
C SER A 118 0.22 7.87 -11.46
N LEU A 119 -0.89 7.72 -12.16
CA LEU A 119 -1.24 6.44 -12.82
C LEU A 119 -0.19 6.05 -13.87
N LYS A 120 0.29 7.03 -14.65
CA LYS A 120 1.35 6.78 -15.64
C LYS A 120 2.64 6.27 -14.99
N ILE A 121 3.05 6.84 -13.86
CA ILE A 121 4.23 6.37 -13.12
C ILE A 121 4.03 4.91 -12.67
N SER A 122 2.89 4.60 -12.07
CA SER A 122 2.54 3.24 -11.66
C SER A 122 2.57 2.26 -12.84
N HIS A 123 1.97 2.62 -13.96
CA HIS A 123 1.99 1.84 -15.20
C HIS A 123 3.43 1.60 -15.68
N ASP A 124 4.24 2.67 -15.83
CA ASP A 124 5.60 2.57 -16.33
C ASP A 124 6.47 1.68 -15.41
N ASN A 125 6.24 1.71 -14.11
CA ASN A 125 6.92 0.84 -13.15
C ASN A 125 6.46 -0.61 -13.27
N LEU A 126 5.17 -0.88 -13.46
CA LEU A 126 4.66 -2.22 -13.71
C LEU A 126 5.22 -2.83 -15.00
N VAL A 127 5.35 -2.03 -16.06
CA VAL A 127 6.02 -2.43 -17.31
C VAL A 127 7.49 -2.80 -17.04
N LYS A 128 8.24 -1.98 -16.30
CA LYS A 128 9.63 -2.28 -15.92
C LYS A 128 9.77 -3.55 -15.06
N MET A 129 8.75 -3.83 -14.23
CA MET A 129 8.69 -5.06 -13.42
C MET A 129 8.34 -6.31 -14.25
N GLY A 130 8.00 -6.17 -15.53
CA GLY A 130 7.69 -7.27 -16.44
C GLY A 130 6.19 -7.59 -16.56
N PHE A 131 5.31 -6.71 -16.11
CA PHE A 131 3.86 -6.88 -16.18
C PHE A 131 3.19 -6.07 -17.29
N GLY A 132 3.97 -5.56 -18.27
CA GLY A 132 3.47 -4.70 -19.34
C GLY A 132 2.40 -5.32 -20.24
N ASP A 133 2.35 -6.65 -20.35
CA ASP A 133 1.34 -7.34 -21.15
C ASP A 133 -0.07 -7.29 -20.55
N TRP A 134 -0.23 -6.70 -19.36
CA TRP A 134 -1.52 -6.58 -18.67
C TRP A 134 -2.26 -5.27 -18.99
N PHE A 135 -1.62 -4.31 -19.67
CA PHE A 135 -2.11 -2.94 -19.93
C PHE A 135 -2.12 -2.58 -21.41
#